data_d71c7be8096578981a18e66513bf43af
#
_entry.id   d71c7be8096578981a18e66513bf43af
#
_cell.length_a   1.000
_cell.length_b   1.000
_cell.length_c   1.000
_cell.angle_alpha   90.00
_cell.angle_beta   90.00
_cell.angle_gamma   90.00
#
_symmetry.space_group_name_H-M   'P 1'
#
loop_
_entity.id
_entity.type
_entity.pdbx_description
1 polymer ?
#
loop_
_entity_poly.entity_id
_entity_poly.type
_entity_poly.pdbx_seq_one_letter_code
_entity_poly.pdbx_strand_id
1 'polypeptide(L)'
;MDAARMTDNSVISIDMDAVDHNLRVVRSVVGPGCEINAVVKADAYGLGALRMSRRLLQAGASMLTVYSPSQAEVLEGLSCPVLVLQPVTELERGGALHSMLVAGRLHLVVHDVHHVAQLIVLAHEHGVRLPVHVEVDTGLVRGGCVPEEAARILQAVAASPSLRLAGLMTHFSHAKGSGERCAAQMRAFDLFVDSHRGLIPPECVTHASSTYAMLRGSALHAGMVRVGIAWTGLCDDGPEDCARSAACERFRPVLRWSSSLIHVRRVPRGTSIGYGWLWTARRDAMLGLVPVGYADGYPTLRDGSPDDSAGATRWVRIVAGDREAEAPVVGTVNMDQLCVDLTGLEHVLAGLPNGGLGADVELYGTDRTAHNYLPTIARRTGLRPYELLCRLSARIPRVAVESSGPIARVEQAAPRMARRASPDLP
;
A
#
# COMPACT_ATOMS: atom_id res chain seq x y z
N MET A 1 14.97 24.24 -26.25
CA MET A 1 14.34 24.35 -24.92
C MET A 1 14.63 23.07 -24.19
N ASP A 2 15.59 23.14 -23.28
CA ASP A 2 16.12 21.96 -22.64
C ASP A 2 15.13 21.45 -21.60
N ALA A 3 14.52 20.31 -21.89
CA ALA A 3 13.92 19.46 -20.83
C ALA A 3 15.09 18.96 -20.01
N ALA A 4 15.20 19.39 -18.75
CA ALA A 4 16.12 18.82 -17.80
C ALA A 4 15.89 17.30 -17.81
N ARG A 5 16.81 16.55 -18.41
CA ARG A 5 16.82 15.08 -18.39
C ARG A 5 16.90 14.68 -16.92
N MET A 6 15.86 14.02 -16.45
CA MET A 6 15.92 13.33 -15.16
C MET A 6 17.08 12.33 -15.24
N THR A 7 18.00 12.40 -14.30
CA THR A 7 19.14 11.49 -14.20
C THR A 7 18.72 10.05 -13.92
N ASP A 8 17.50 9.85 -13.41
CA ASP A 8 16.89 8.53 -13.16
C ASP A 8 15.74 8.32 -14.15
N ASN A 9 15.91 7.35 -15.05
CA ASN A 9 14.97 7.03 -16.12
C ASN A 9 13.72 6.27 -15.63
N SER A 10 13.32 6.43 -14.37
CA SER A 10 12.17 5.74 -13.79
C SER A 10 11.44 6.63 -12.78
N VAL A 11 10.11 6.65 -12.83
CA VAL A 11 9.28 7.48 -11.95
C VAL A 11 7.96 6.79 -11.60
N ILE A 12 7.51 6.97 -10.37
CA ILE A 12 6.19 6.58 -9.93
C ILE A 12 5.32 7.83 -9.81
N SER A 13 4.28 7.91 -10.63
CA SER A 13 3.26 8.95 -10.55
C SER A 13 2.11 8.47 -9.68
N ILE A 14 1.65 9.32 -8.77
CA ILE A 14 0.54 9.05 -7.84
C ILE A 14 -0.57 10.04 -8.14
N ASP A 15 -1.69 9.53 -8.62
CA ASP A 15 -2.89 10.31 -8.92
C ASP A 15 -3.64 10.63 -7.61
N MET A 16 -3.55 11.89 -7.18
CA MET A 16 -4.16 12.35 -5.94
C MET A 16 -5.67 12.50 -6.05
N ASP A 17 -6.21 12.80 -7.23
CA ASP A 17 -7.67 12.85 -7.46
C ASP A 17 -8.28 11.44 -7.39
N ALA A 18 -7.52 10.42 -7.83
CA ALA A 18 -7.93 9.03 -7.68
C ALA A 18 -7.98 8.61 -6.19
N VAL A 19 -7.06 9.11 -5.34
CA VAL A 19 -7.11 8.89 -3.88
C VAL A 19 -8.40 9.45 -3.29
N ASP A 20 -8.73 10.69 -3.61
CA ASP A 20 -9.98 11.34 -3.13
C ASP A 20 -11.21 10.60 -3.62
N HIS A 21 -11.20 10.22 -4.91
CA HIS A 21 -12.29 9.45 -5.50
C HIS A 21 -12.48 8.12 -4.75
N ASN A 22 -11.40 7.41 -4.47
CA ASN A 22 -11.44 6.12 -3.79
C ASN A 22 -12.01 6.26 -2.37
N LEU A 23 -11.63 7.31 -1.65
CA LEU A 23 -12.17 7.54 -0.31
C LEU A 23 -13.66 7.93 -0.34
N ARG A 24 -14.11 8.67 -1.37
CA ARG A 24 -15.54 8.92 -1.62
C ARG A 24 -16.31 7.63 -1.93
N VAL A 25 -15.71 6.69 -2.66
CA VAL A 25 -16.28 5.35 -2.88
C VAL A 25 -16.40 4.61 -1.55
N VAL A 26 -15.35 4.58 -0.72
CA VAL A 26 -15.42 4.00 0.64
C VAL A 26 -16.56 4.63 1.44
N ARG A 27 -16.64 5.96 1.48
CA ARG A 27 -17.70 6.69 2.21
C ARG A 27 -19.10 6.31 1.70
N SER A 28 -19.28 6.13 0.39
CA SER A 28 -20.57 5.72 -0.18
C SER A 28 -20.96 4.27 0.19
N VAL A 29 -19.97 3.41 0.46
CA VAL A 29 -20.19 2.01 0.89
C VAL A 29 -20.55 1.95 2.38
N VAL A 30 -19.83 2.70 3.22
CA VAL A 30 -20.00 2.60 4.68
C VAL A 30 -21.08 3.53 5.24
N GLY A 31 -21.47 4.56 4.50
CA GLY A 31 -22.44 5.57 4.94
C GLY A 31 -21.83 6.61 5.90
N PRO A 32 -22.62 7.63 6.30
CA PRO A 32 -22.11 8.76 7.09
C PRO A 32 -21.83 8.41 8.56
N GLY A 33 -22.48 7.39 9.10
CA GLY A 33 -22.36 6.99 10.52
C GLY A 33 -21.15 6.10 10.84
N CYS A 34 -20.38 5.65 9.85
CA CYS A 34 -19.22 4.80 10.05
C CYS A 34 -17.93 5.61 9.84
N GLU A 35 -16.99 5.53 10.77
CA GLU A 35 -15.71 6.19 10.65
C GLU A 35 -14.79 5.48 9.64
N ILE A 36 -13.84 6.23 9.07
CA ILE A 36 -12.85 5.69 8.13
C ILE A 36 -11.47 5.86 8.73
N ASN A 37 -10.84 4.74 9.04
CA ASN A 37 -9.45 4.66 9.44
C ASN A 37 -8.62 4.24 8.21
N ALA A 38 -7.71 5.10 7.77
CA ALA A 38 -6.85 4.81 6.64
C ALA A 38 -5.56 4.11 7.12
N VAL A 39 -5.31 2.90 6.58
CA VAL A 39 -4.10 2.13 6.89
C VAL A 39 -2.96 2.58 5.99
N VAL A 40 -1.92 3.17 6.60
CA VAL A 40 -0.77 3.78 5.91
C VAL A 40 0.58 3.18 6.33
N LYS A 41 0.56 1.96 6.87
CA LYS A 41 1.77 1.21 7.24
C LYS A 41 2.67 0.93 6.03
N ALA A 42 3.94 0.58 6.29
CA ALA A 42 4.96 0.34 5.27
C ALA A 42 5.07 1.52 4.30
N ASP A 43 5.22 2.74 4.83
CA ASP A 43 5.30 3.99 4.09
C ASP A 43 4.11 4.19 3.12
N ALA A 44 2.88 3.97 3.64
CA ALA A 44 1.65 3.95 2.83
C ALA A 44 1.78 2.99 1.64
N TYR A 45 2.21 1.74 1.91
CA TYR A 45 2.51 0.72 0.89
C TYR A 45 3.57 1.18 -0.14
N GLY A 46 4.57 1.94 0.31
CA GLY A 46 5.64 2.46 -0.54
C GLY A 46 5.29 3.74 -1.33
N LEU A 47 4.14 4.37 -1.06
CA LEU A 47 3.67 5.56 -1.78
C LEU A 47 3.96 6.89 -1.05
N GLY A 48 4.59 6.83 0.15
CA GLY A 48 4.96 8.01 0.93
C GLY A 48 3.94 8.34 2.03
N ALA A 49 4.18 7.85 3.26
CA ALA A 49 3.23 7.88 4.37
C ALA A 49 2.71 9.29 4.68
N LEU A 50 3.59 10.29 4.82
CA LEU A 50 3.17 11.64 5.20
C LEU A 50 2.27 12.29 4.14
N ARG A 51 2.66 12.18 2.85
CA ARG A 51 1.88 12.75 1.74
C ARG A 51 0.52 12.11 1.64
N MET A 52 0.48 10.77 1.60
CA MET A 52 -0.76 10.03 1.49
C MET A 52 -1.67 10.26 2.69
N SER A 53 -1.12 10.30 3.91
CA SER A 53 -1.89 10.58 5.12
C SER A 53 -2.57 11.93 5.09
N ARG A 54 -1.86 12.99 4.66
CA ARG A 54 -2.47 14.33 4.50
C ARG A 54 -3.65 14.30 3.55
N ARG A 55 -3.49 13.67 2.38
CA ARG A 55 -4.56 13.58 1.38
C ARG A 55 -5.74 12.75 1.88
N LEU A 56 -5.49 11.60 2.52
CA LEU A 56 -6.53 10.73 3.06
C LEU A 56 -7.35 11.42 4.16
N LEU A 57 -6.71 12.20 5.03
CA LEU A 57 -7.39 13.00 6.04
C LEU A 57 -8.26 14.10 5.40
N GLN A 58 -7.73 14.82 4.42
CA GLN A 58 -8.49 15.83 3.66
C GLN A 58 -9.70 15.20 2.93
N ALA A 59 -9.55 13.97 2.46
CA ALA A 59 -10.62 13.22 1.78
C ALA A 59 -11.63 12.58 2.75
N GLY A 60 -11.47 12.72 4.09
CA GLY A 60 -12.45 12.33 5.10
C GLY A 60 -12.12 11.09 5.92
N ALA A 61 -10.86 10.64 5.97
CA ALA A 61 -10.41 9.72 6.99
C ALA A 61 -10.34 10.43 8.35
N SER A 62 -10.80 9.76 9.42
CA SER A 62 -10.79 10.30 10.79
C SER A 62 -9.61 9.84 11.63
N MET A 63 -8.97 8.73 11.25
CA MET A 63 -7.85 8.10 11.95
C MET A 63 -6.89 7.48 10.95
N LEU A 64 -5.63 7.32 11.35
CA LEU A 64 -4.62 6.58 10.60
C LEU A 64 -4.19 5.34 11.36
N THR A 65 -3.78 4.30 10.65
CA THR A 65 -3.20 3.09 11.24
C THR A 65 -1.85 2.77 10.62
N VAL A 66 -0.87 2.56 11.49
CA VAL A 66 0.47 2.08 11.14
C VAL A 66 0.78 0.79 11.91
N TYR A 67 1.91 0.14 11.61
CA TYR A 67 2.30 -1.06 12.32
C TYR A 67 3.17 -0.76 13.55
N SER A 68 4.20 0.06 13.42
CA SER A 68 5.21 0.31 14.46
C SER A 68 5.27 1.77 14.90
N PRO A 69 5.84 2.06 16.10
CA PRO A 69 6.09 3.42 16.57
C PRO A 69 6.90 4.25 15.56
N SER A 70 7.95 3.70 14.96
CA SER A 70 8.78 4.41 13.98
C SER A 70 8.00 4.85 12.73
N GLN A 71 6.96 4.10 12.35
CA GLN A 71 6.07 4.53 11.27
C GLN A 71 5.12 5.65 11.72
N ALA A 72 4.78 5.73 13.01
CA ALA A 72 3.96 6.80 13.56
C ALA A 72 4.71 8.13 13.66
N GLU A 73 6.02 8.11 13.94
CA GLU A 73 6.86 9.31 14.05
C GLU A 73 6.77 10.21 12.83
N VAL A 74 6.74 9.61 11.63
CA VAL A 74 6.64 10.35 10.36
C VAL A 74 5.35 11.17 10.27
N LEU A 75 4.34 10.83 11.08
CA LEU A 75 3.00 11.41 11.08
C LEU A 75 2.79 12.45 12.21
N GLU A 76 3.82 12.79 12.98
CA GLU A 76 3.73 13.69 14.14
C GLU A 76 2.99 15.00 13.83
N GLY A 77 3.32 15.63 12.70
CA GLY A 77 2.75 16.91 12.29
C GLY A 77 1.27 16.87 11.84
N LEU A 78 0.59 15.74 11.97
CA LEU A 78 -0.82 15.58 11.60
C LEU A 78 -1.72 15.67 12.84
N SER A 79 -2.86 16.35 12.72
CA SER A 79 -3.80 16.57 13.84
C SER A 79 -4.87 15.46 13.93
N CYS A 80 -4.48 14.18 13.81
CA CYS A 80 -5.41 13.06 13.88
C CYS A 80 -4.89 11.96 14.82
N PRO A 81 -5.76 11.10 15.36
CA PRO A 81 -5.32 9.89 16.04
C PRO A 81 -4.56 8.95 15.09
N VAL A 82 -3.49 8.34 15.61
CA VAL A 82 -2.69 7.32 14.91
C VAL A 82 -2.68 6.05 15.75
N LEU A 83 -3.23 4.96 15.22
CA LEU A 83 -3.26 3.65 15.84
C LEU A 83 -2.00 2.86 15.46
N VAL A 84 -1.23 2.45 16.47
CA VAL A 84 -0.08 1.54 16.33
C VAL A 84 -0.52 0.13 16.66
N LEU A 85 -0.32 -0.79 15.71
CA LEU A 85 -0.80 -2.19 15.83
C LEU A 85 0.18 -3.11 16.56
N GLN A 86 1.47 -2.80 16.54
CA GLN A 86 2.50 -3.55 17.25
C GLN A 86 2.34 -3.34 18.76
N PRO A 87 2.56 -4.35 19.61
CA PRO A 87 2.69 -4.17 21.05
C PRO A 87 3.82 -3.17 21.36
N VAL A 88 3.53 -2.17 22.19
CA VAL A 88 4.48 -1.13 22.62
C VAL A 88 4.55 -1.15 24.13
N THR A 89 5.73 -1.42 24.69
CA THR A 89 5.94 -1.55 26.14
C THR A 89 6.72 -0.37 26.73
N GLU A 90 7.43 0.37 25.87
CA GLU A 90 8.25 1.50 26.27
C GLU A 90 8.32 2.54 25.16
N LEU A 91 8.46 3.80 25.50
CA LEU A 91 8.67 4.92 24.60
C LEU A 91 9.67 5.90 25.26
N GLU A 92 10.55 6.48 24.47
CA GLU A 92 11.45 7.49 24.95
C GLU A 92 10.72 8.81 25.25
N ARG A 93 11.16 9.53 26.29
CA ARG A 93 10.70 10.89 26.55
C ARG A 93 11.31 11.88 25.57
N GLY A 94 10.52 12.83 25.14
CA GLY A 94 10.90 13.76 24.08
C GLY A 94 10.69 13.20 22.69
N GLY A 95 10.89 14.01 21.66
CA GLY A 95 10.67 13.62 20.27
C GLY A 95 9.20 13.46 19.86
N ALA A 96 9.02 12.97 18.64
CA ALA A 96 7.74 12.91 17.95
C ALA A 96 6.69 12.05 18.66
N LEU A 97 7.07 10.84 19.05
CA LEU A 97 6.14 9.90 19.70
C LEU A 97 5.65 10.41 21.05
N HIS A 98 6.56 11.02 21.84
CA HIS A 98 6.19 11.63 23.12
C HIS A 98 5.20 12.79 22.91
N SER A 99 5.46 13.66 21.95
CA SER A 99 4.55 14.76 21.57
C SER A 99 3.15 14.24 21.19
N MET A 100 3.10 13.17 20.38
CA MET A 100 1.84 12.54 19.98
C MET A 100 1.12 11.90 21.17
N LEU A 101 1.87 11.27 22.07
CA LEU A 101 1.36 10.63 23.29
C LEU A 101 0.71 11.68 24.23
N VAL A 102 1.44 12.76 24.53
CA VAL A 102 0.96 13.88 25.37
C VAL A 102 -0.28 14.54 24.77
N ALA A 103 -0.32 14.67 23.45
CA ALA A 103 -1.48 15.19 22.73
C ALA A 103 -2.68 14.20 22.67
N GLY A 104 -2.55 12.98 23.21
CA GLY A 104 -3.59 11.95 23.18
C GLY A 104 -3.88 11.42 21.77
N ARG A 105 -2.96 11.63 20.82
CA ARG A 105 -3.09 11.22 19.42
C ARG A 105 -2.44 9.87 19.11
N LEU A 106 -1.52 9.38 19.96
CA LEU A 106 -0.94 8.06 19.81
C LEU A 106 -1.82 7.04 20.52
N HIS A 107 -2.50 6.19 19.75
CA HIS A 107 -3.32 5.10 20.26
C HIS A 107 -2.56 3.78 20.15
N LEU A 108 -2.60 2.96 21.19
CA LEU A 108 -1.89 1.67 21.23
C LEU A 108 -2.87 0.50 21.32
N VAL A 109 -2.52 -0.61 20.66
CA VAL A 109 -3.31 -1.85 20.72
C VAL A 109 -2.85 -2.68 21.92
N VAL A 110 -3.81 -3.19 22.69
CA VAL A 110 -3.58 -4.13 23.80
C VAL A 110 -3.78 -5.55 23.29
N HIS A 111 -2.82 -6.42 23.57
CA HIS A 111 -2.82 -7.80 23.10
C HIS A 111 -3.00 -8.86 24.20
N ASP A 112 -2.62 -8.56 25.44
CA ASP A 112 -2.76 -9.46 26.59
C ASP A 112 -2.81 -8.70 27.92
N VAL A 113 -3.10 -9.42 29.02
CA VAL A 113 -3.20 -8.83 30.36
C VAL A 113 -1.87 -8.28 30.89
N HIS A 114 -0.74 -8.88 30.55
CA HIS A 114 0.57 -8.39 30.98
C HIS A 114 0.90 -7.07 30.30
N HIS A 115 0.52 -6.93 29.03
CA HIS A 115 0.68 -5.69 28.27
C HIS A 115 -0.12 -4.53 28.90
N VAL A 116 -1.30 -4.78 29.49
CA VAL A 116 -2.04 -3.73 30.22
C VAL A 116 -1.20 -3.12 31.34
N ALA A 117 -0.53 -3.98 32.16
CA ALA A 117 0.31 -3.49 33.25
C ALA A 117 1.47 -2.64 32.75
N GLN A 118 2.11 -3.03 31.64
CA GLN A 118 3.18 -2.27 31.01
C GLN A 118 2.68 -0.91 30.50
N LEU A 119 1.49 -0.87 29.88
CA LEU A 119 0.89 0.38 29.41
C LEU A 119 0.48 1.31 30.54
N ILE A 120 0.07 0.79 31.71
CA ILE A 120 -0.18 1.60 32.90
C ILE A 120 1.13 2.26 33.38
N VAL A 121 2.23 1.50 33.42
CA VAL A 121 3.55 2.05 33.77
C VAL A 121 3.95 3.12 32.77
N LEU A 122 3.86 2.83 31.47
CA LEU A 122 4.16 3.78 30.38
C LEU A 122 3.35 5.08 30.52
N ALA A 123 2.04 4.96 30.75
CA ALA A 123 1.16 6.12 30.91
C ALA A 123 1.56 6.97 32.14
N HIS A 124 1.93 6.31 33.24
CA HIS A 124 2.40 6.95 34.47
C HIS A 124 3.72 7.68 34.25
N GLU A 125 4.69 7.03 33.64
CA GLU A 125 6.01 7.63 33.32
C GLU A 125 5.88 8.89 32.47
N HIS A 126 4.95 8.91 31.51
CA HIS A 126 4.72 10.05 30.64
C HIS A 126 3.69 11.04 31.19
N GLY A 127 3.02 10.76 32.30
CA GLY A 127 2.01 11.64 32.90
C GLY A 127 0.77 11.85 32.03
N VAL A 128 0.34 10.81 31.29
CA VAL A 128 -0.78 10.88 30.35
C VAL A 128 -1.88 9.88 30.67
N ARG A 129 -3.07 10.14 30.15
CA ARG A 129 -4.13 9.13 30.05
C ARG A 129 -4.09 8.53 28.65
N LEU A 130 -3.52 7.32 28.54
CA LEU A 130 -3.20 6.65 27.28
C LEU A 130 -4.45 6.09 26.60
N PRO A 131 -4.76 6.47 25.32
CA PRO A 131 -5.82 5.84 24.55
C PRO A 131 -5.40 4.44 24.08
N VAL A 132 -6.21 3.43 24.43
CA VAL A 132 -5.93 2.04 24.06
C VAL A 132 -7.08 1.43 23.26
N HIS A 133 -6.72 0.51 22.37
CA HIS A 133 -7.66 -0.34 21.64
C HIS A 133 -7.42 -1.79 22.05
N VAL A 134 -8.47 -2.49 22.44
CA VAL A 134 -8.39 -3.91 22.78
C VAL A 134 -8.71 -4.75 21.55
N GLU A 135 -7.78 -5.63 21.16
CA GLU A 135 -7.99 -6.56 20.05
C GLU A 135 -8.51 -7.89 20.58
N VAL A 136 -9.75 -8.22 20.23
CA VAL A 136 -10.40 -9.50 20.55
C VAL A 136 -10.18 -10.46 19.39
N ASP A 137 -9.47 -11.56 19.62
CA ASP A 137 -9.28 -12.59 18.59
C ASP A 137 -10.55 -13.44 18.45
N THR A 138 -11.23 -13.26 17.34
CA THR A 138 -12.43 -14.05 16.97
C THR A 138 -12.14 -15.14 15.95
N GLY A 139 -10.84 -15.46 15.72
CA GLY A 139 -10.44 -16.57 14.86
C GLY A 139 -9.42 -16.24 13.76
N LEU A 140 -8.67 -15.15 13.87
CA LEU A 140 -7.50 -14.88 13.03
C LEU A 140 -6.23 -15.54 13.58
N VAL A 141 -6.12 -15.64 14.91
CA VAL A 141 -4.99 -16.27 15.66
C VAL A 141 -3.64 -15.65 15.23
N ARG A 142 -3.57 -14.31 15.28
CA ARG A 142 -2.35 -13.56 14.91
C ARG A 142 -1.91 -12.60 16.01
N GLY A 143 -2.78 -11.75 16.45
CA GLY A 143 -2.62 -10.79 17.54
C GLY A 143 -3.93 -10.70 18.28
N GLY A 144 -3.95 -9.95 19.39
CA GLY A 144 -5.11 -9.88 20.26
C GLY A 144 -5.19 -11.08 21.21
N CYS A 145 -6.24 -11.11 22.00
CA CYS A 145 -6.49 -12.09 23.04
C CYS A 145 -7.83 -12.79 22.85
N VAL A 146 -7.96 -13.98 23.38
CA VAL A 146 -9.25 -14.71 23.40
C VAL A 146 -10.30 -13.93 24.20
N PRO A 147 -11.61 -14.14 23.93
CA PRO A 147 -12.67 -13.36 24.58
C PRO A 147 -12.60 -13.34 26.10
N GLU A 148 -12.25 -14.46 26.75
CA GLU A 148 -12.13 -14.56 28.19
C GLU A 148 -11.00 -13.69 28.76
N GLU A 149 -9.91 -13.57 28.05
CA GLU A 149 -8.80 -12.68 28.41
C GLU A 149 -9.14 -11.22 28.11
N ALA A 150 -9.79 -10.95 26.97
CA ALA A 150 -10.27 -9.62 26.62
C ALA A 150 -11.23 -9.04 27.68
N ALA A 151 -12.07 -9.88 28.29
CA ALA A 151 -12.94 -9.46 29.40
C ALA A 151 -12.12 -8.98 30.61
N ARG A 152 -11.05 -9.70 30.98
CA ARG A 152 -10.13 -9.28 32.06
C ARG A 152 -9.39 -7.99 31.72
N ILE A 153 -8.97 -7.84 30.47
CA ILE A 153 -8.35 -6.61 29.96
C ILE A 153 -9.31 -5.43 30.07
N LEU A 154 -10.57 -5.58 29.64
CA LEU A 154 -11.57 -4.52 29.76
C LEU A 154 -11.78 -4.08 31.21
N GLN A 155 -11.85 -5.02 32.15
CA GLN A 155 -11.94 -4.72 33.58
C GLN A 155 -10.71 -3.93 34.06
N ALA A 156 -9.52 -4.36 33.70
CA ALA A 156 -8.28 -3.70 34.08
C ALA A 156 -8.17 -2.28 33.48
N VAL A 157 -8.55 -2.09 32.21
CA VAL A 157 -8.57 -0.78 31.56
C VAL A 157 -9.61 0.13 32.21
N ALA A 158 -10.82 -0.38 32.50
CA ALA A 158 -11.88 0.40 33.16
C ALA A 158 -11.51 0.81 34.61
N ALA A 159 -10.75 -0.02 35.31
CA ALA A 159 -10.26 0.29 36.65
C ALA A 159 -9.06 1.27 36.68
N SER A 160 -8.37 1.44 35.59
CA SER A 160 -7.17 2.29 35.52
C SER A 160 -7.49 3.74 35.15
N PRO A 161 -7.11 4.73 36.00
CA PRO A 161 -7.25 6.14 35.64
C PRO A 161 -6.26 6.56 34.53
N SER A 162 -5.18 5.80 34.34
CA SER A 162 -4.11 6.11 33.36
C SER A 162 -4.41 5.60 31.96
N LEU A 163 -5.44 4.77 31.79
CA LEU A 163 -5.85 4.26 30.48
C LEU A 163 -7.24 4.78 30.08
N ARG A 164 -7.48 4.89 28.81
CA ARG A 164 -8.77 5.22 28.21
C ARG A 164 -9.08 4.21 27.10
N LEU A 165 -10.16 3.45 27.27
CA LEU A 165 -10.65 2.58 26.21
C LEU A 165 -11.15 3.43 25.04
N ALA A 166 -10.33 3.56 24.00
CA ALA A 166 -10.65 4.35 22.81
C ALA A 166 -11.26 3.50 21.69
N GLY A 167 -10.96 2.21 21.68
CA GLY A 167 -11.51 1.30 20.68
C GLY A 167 -11.55 -0.16 21.14
N LEU A 168 -12.45 -0.90 20.52
CA LEU A 168 -12.54 -2.36 20.65
C LEU A 168 -12.55 -2.94 19.25
N MET A 169 -11.64 -3.90 18.98
CA MET A 169 -11.45 -4.36 17.61
C MET A 169 -11.31 -5.87 17.48
N THR A 170 -11.64 -6.36 16.31
CA THR A 170 -11.25 -7.69 15.83
C THR A 170 -10.73 -7.59 14.39
N HIS A 171 -10.25 -8.70 13.82
CA HIS A 171 -9.84 -8.77 12.43
C HIS A 171 -10.27 -10.09 11.79
N PHE A 172 -10.91 -10.00 10.62
CA PHE A 172 -11.42 -11.18 9.93
C PHE A 172 -10.33 -11.95 9.21
N SER A 173 -10.30 -13.26 9.41
CA SER A 173 -9.33 -14.17 8.76
C SER A 173 -9.63 -14.42 7.27
N HIS A 174 -10.92 -14.40 6.88
CA HIS A 174 -11.38 -14.79 5.55
C HIS A 174 -12.09 -13.65 4.82
N ALA A 175 -11.67 -12.40 5.05
CA ALA A 175 -12.30 -11.23 4.45
C ALA A 175 -12.44 -11.31 2.91
N LYS A 176 -11.48 -11.95 2.22
CA LYS A 176 -11.54 -12.18 0.77
C LYS A 176 -12.28 -13.48 0.41
N GLY A 177 -12.08 -14.56 1.16
CA GLY A 177 -12.51 -15.91 0.77
C GLY A 177 -13.93 -16.29 1.20
N SER A 178 -14.38 -16.02 2.44
CA SER A 178 -15.67 -16.55 2.96
C SER A 178 -16.47 -15.54 3.77
N GLY A 179 -17.64 -15.20 3.26
CA GLY A 179 -18.61 -14.35 3.94
C GLY A 179 -19.19 -14.99 5.20
N GLU A 180 -19.45 -16.29 5.17
CA GLU A 180 -19.96 -17.03 6.33
C GLU A 180 -19.00 -16.98 7.52
N ARG A 181 -17.69 -17.19 7.26
CA ARG A 181 -16.67 -17.10 8.30
C ARG A 181 -16.53 -15.69 8.85
N CYS A 182 -16.61 -14.67 8.00
CA CYS A 182 -16.63 -13.28 8.45
C CYS A 182 -17.86 -13.00 9.33
N ALA A 183 -19.04 -13.46 8.92
CA ALA A 183 -20.27 -13.32 9.69
C ALA A 183 -20.20 -14.07 11.05
N ALA A 184 -19.59 -15.25 11.09
CA ALA A 184 -19.37 -15.98 12.34
C ALA A 184 -18.43 -15.23 13.30
N GLN A 185 -17.31 -14.70 12.79
CA GLN A 185 -16.39 -13.87 13.57
C GLN A 185 -17.05 -12.56 14.04
N MET A 186 -17.88 -11.94 13.21
CA MET A 186 -18.62 -10.72 13.60
C MET A 186 -19.64 -11.03 14.71
N ARG A 187 -20.42 -12.10 14.59
CA ARG A 187 -21.34 -12.52 15.66
C ARG A 187 -20.63 -12.77 16.99
N ALA A 188 -19.46 -13.41 16.95
CA ALA A 188 -18.65 -13.62 18.17
C ALA A 188 -18.18 -12.29 18.77
N PHE A 189 -17.79 -11.33 17.91
CA PHE A 189 -17.40 -10.00 18.34
C PHE A 189 -18.58 -9.21 18.93
N ASP A 190 -19.73 -9.21 18.26
CA ASP A 190 -20.95 -8.53 18.73
C ASP A 190 -21.42 -9.08 20.08
N LEU A 191 -21.43 -10.41 20.22
CA LEU A 191 -21.77 -11.07 21.49
C LEU A 191 -20.81 -10.65 22.61
N PHE A 192 -19.51 -10.54 22.31
CA PHE A 192 -18.53 -10.06 23.29
C PHE A 192 -18.81 -8.60 23.69
N VAL A 193 -19.05 -7.71 22.71
CA VAL A 193 -19.39 -6.29 22.94
C VAL A 193 -20.65 -6.17 23.79
N ASP A 194 -21.71 -6.89 23.44
CA ASP A 194 -22.98 -6.83 24.15
C ASP A 194 -22.88 -7.33 25.59
N SER A 195 -22.13 -8.43 25.82
CA SER A 195 -21.92 -9.00 27.13
C SER A 195 -21.10 -8.10 28.08
N HIS A 196 -20.31 -7.17 27.54
CA HIS A 196 -19.44 -6.28 28.30
C HIS A 196 -19.82 -4.80 28.16
N ARG A 197 -21.03 -4.51 27.67
CA ARG A 197 -21.50 -3.14 27.39
C ARG A 197 -21.31 -2.17 28.56
N GLY A 198 -21.45 -2.65 29.78
CA GLY A 198 -21.26 -1.84 31.00
C GLY A 198 -19.82 -1.39 31.27
N LEU A 199 -18.82 -1.99 30.60
CA LEU A 199 -17.40 -1.63 30.68
C LEU A 199 -16.93 -0.80 29.47
N ILE A 200 -17.77 -0.67 28.45
CA ILE A 200 -17.44 0.01 27.19
C ILE A 200 -18.04 1.41 27.22
N PRO A 201 -17.21 2.47 27.28
CA PRO A 201 -17.71 3.84 27.31
C PRO A 201 -18.32 4.22 25.94
N PRO A 202 -19.28 5.17 25.91
CA PRO A 202 -19.98 5.57 24.66
C PRO A 202 -19.05 6.08 23.55
N GLU A 203 -17.93 6.67 23.92
CA GLU A 203 -16.91 7.19 22.98
C GLU A 203 -15.96 6.11 22.43
N CYS A 204 -16.05 4.87 22.93
CA CYS A 204 -15.27 3.77 22.41
C CYS A 204 -15.78 3.32 21.05
N VAL A 205 -14.92 3.37 20.03
CA VAL A 205 -15.28 2.95 18.68
C VAL A 205 -15.04 1.44 18.49
N THR A 206 -16.05 0.73 17.99
CA THR A 206 -15.86 -0.67 17.57
C THR A 206 -15.40 -0.73 16.13
N HIS A 207 -14.44 -1.63 15.80
CA HIS A 207 -13.95 -1.77 14.44
C HIS A 207 -13.49 -3.19 14.10
N ALA A 208 -13.97 -3.72 12.98
CA ALA A 208 -13.70 -5.10 12.55
C ALA A 208 -13.15 -5.16 11.11
N SER A 209 -13.80 -4.44 10.19
CA SER A 209 -13.59 -4.59 8.76
C SER A 209 -12.32 -4.00 8.23
N SER A 210 -11.60 -4.82 7.44
CA SER A 210 -10.65 -4.38 6.42
C SER A 210 -11.37 -4.11 5.10
N THR A 211 -10.64 -3.69 4.05
CA THR A 211 -11.21 -3.39 2.72
C THR A 211 -12.18 -4.47 2.23
N TYR A 212 -11.76 -5.73 2.19
CA TYR A 212 -12.60 -6.79 1.62
C TYR A 212 -13.81 -7.13 2.48
N ALA A 213 -13.68 -7.07 3.81
CA ALA A 213 -14.81 -7.25 4.69
C ALA A 213 -15.82 -6.09 4.58
N MET A 214 -15.34 -4.87 4.45
CA MET A 214 -16.17 -3.69 4.20
C MET A 214 -17.00 -3.87 2.91
N LEU A 215 -16.42 -4.42 1.85
CA LEU A 215 -17.09 -4.63 0.57
C LEU A 215 -18.15 -5.75 0.60
N ARG A 216 -18.18 -6.56 1.65
CA ARG A 216 -19.21 -7.61 1.82
C ARG A 216 -20.56 -7.07 2.30
N GLY A 217 -20.58 -5.92 2.94
CA GLY A 217 -21.83 -5.29 3.38
C GLY A 217 -21.78 -4.68 4.78
N SER A 218 -22.80 -3.88 5.07
CA SER A 218 -22.87 -3.05 6.27
C SER A 218 -22.89 -3.83 7.58
N ALA A 219 -23.36 -5.07 7.58
CA ALA A 219 -23.37 -5.93 8.77
C ALA A 219 -21.97 -6.23 9.34
N LEU A 220 -20.90 -5.97 8.56
CA LEU A 220 -19.52 -6.17 8.99
C LEU A 220 -18.78 -4.86 9.31
N HIS A 221 -19.40 -3.67 9.14
CA HIS A 221 -18.67 -2.41 9.25
C HIS A 221 -18.28 -2.04 10.69
N ALA A 222 -19.17 -2.32 11.67
CA ALA A 222 -19.11 -1.78 13.03
C ALA A 222 -19.09 -0.23 13.02
N GLY A 223 -18.52 0.41 14.04
CA GLY A 223 -18.44 1.88 14.14
C GLY A 223 -17.37 2.50 13.24
N MET A 224 -16.35 1.74 12.83
CA MET A 224 -15.25 2.22 12.00
C MET A 224 -14.69 1.09 11.11
N VAL A 225 -14.31 1.42 9.87
CA VAL A 225 -13.62 0.51 8.95
C VAL A 225 -12.14 0.89 8.82
N ARG A 226 -11.26 -0.12 8.67
CA ARG A 226 -9.81 0.06 8.45
C ARG A 226 -9.46 -0.27 7.01
N VAL A 227 -9.35 0.76 6.17
CA VAL A 227 -9.15 0.58 4.73
C VAL A 227 -7.69 0.79 4.33
N GLY A 228 -7.16 -0.18 3.61
CA GLY A 228 -5.82 -0.15 3.05
C GLY A 228 -5.88 -0.17 1.53
N ILE A 229 -5.95 -1.35 0.91
CA ILE A 229 -5.88 -1.47 -0.55
C ILE A 229 -6.99 -0.70 -1.28
N ALA A 230 -8.14 -0.42 -0.64
CA ALA A 230 -9.22 0.35 -1.24
C ALA A 230 -8.78 1.73 -1.68
N TRP A 231 -8.06 2.47 -0.82
CA TRP A 231 -7.63 3.82 -1.18
C TRP A 231 -6.56 3.84 -2.28
N THR A 232 -5.83 2.72 -2.52
CA THR A 232 -4.92 2.59 -3.66
C THR A 232 -5.62 2.28 -4.97
N GLY A 233 -6.89 1.90 -4.93
CA GLY A 233 -7.66 1.49 -6.11
C GLY A 233 -7.31 0.13 -6.68
N LEU A 234 -6.50 -0.69 -5.99
CA LEU A 234 -5.98 -1.97 -6.47
C LEU A 234 -6.70 -3.18 -5.84
N CYS A 235 -7.99 -3.05 -5.54
CA CYS A 235 -8.83 -4.09 -4.93
C CYS A 235 -9.74 -4.80 -5.95
N ASP A 236 -9.21 -5.15 -7.12
CA ASP A 236 -9.99 -5.68 -8.26
C ASP A 236 -10.62 -7.05 -8.05
N ASP A 237 -9.92 -7.86 -7.26
CA ASP A 237 -10.36 -9.24 -7.03
C ASP A 237 -11.39 -9.33 -5.93
N GLY A 238 -12.37 -8.56 -5.79
CA GLY A 238 -13.40 -8.57 -4.73
C GLY A 238 -13.51 -9.86 -3.89
N PRO A 239 -14.37 -9.96 -2.92
CA PRO A 239 -14.59 -11.22 -2.22
C PRO A 239 -14.95 -12.33 -3.19
N GLU A 240 -14.31 -13.51 -3.04
CA GLU A 240 -14.41 -14.63 -4.02
C GLU A 240 -15.82 -15.21 -4.14
N ASP A 241 -16.59 -15.20 -3.05
CA ASP A 241 -17.97 -15.69 -2.95
C ASP A 241 -19.03 -14.59 -3.14
N CYS A 242 -18.62 -13.37 -3.39
CA CYS A 242 -19.51 -12.30 -3.84
C CYS A 242 -19.33 -12.12 -5.35
N ALA A 243 -20.43 -12.04 -6.11
CA ALA A 243 -20.37 -11.44 -7.44
C ALA A 243 -19.57 -10.15 -7.31
N ARG A 244 -18.54 -9.95 -8.18
CA ARG A 244 -17.62 -8.79 -8.13
C ARG A 244 -18.37 -7.59 -7.59
N SER A 245 -18.03 -7.17 -6.39
CA SER A 245 -18.73 -6.05 -5.79
C SER A 245 -18.68 -4.92 -6.80
N ALA A 246 -19.84 -4.44 -7.26
CA ALA A 246 -19.90 -3.29 -8.16
C ALA A 246 -19.11 -2.09 -7.61
N ALA A 247 -18.85 -2.10 -6.29
CA ALA A 247 -17.98 -1.14 -5.64
C ALA A 247 -16.50 -1.32 -6.03
N CYS A 248 -16.00 -2.54 -6.29
CA CYS A 248 -14.61 -2.76 -6.72
C CYS A 248 -14.32 -2.09 -8.07
N GLU A 249 -15.28 -2.08 -8.97
CA GLU A 249 -15.13 -1.46 -10.29
C GLU A 249 -15.08 0.07 -10.22
N ARG A 250 -15.61 0.66 -9.14
CA ARG A 250 -15.63 2.11 -8.92
C ARG A 250 -14.30 2.66 -8.45
N PHE A 251 -13.42 1.87 -7.84
CA PHE A 251 -12.12 2.34 -7.40
C PHE A 251 -11.21 2.62 -8.58
N ARG A 252 -10.34 3.62 -8.48
CA ARG A 252 -9.39 4.04 -9.51
C ARG A 252 -7.98 3.74 -9.05
N PRO A 253 -7.15 3.03 -9.85
CA PRO A 253 -5.74 2.84 -9.52
C PRO A 253 -5.03 4.18 -9.36
N VAL A 254 -4.32 4.36 -8.24
CA VAL A 254 -3.64 5.63 -7.94
C VAL A 254 -2.21 5.68 -8.48
N LEU A 255 -1.65 4.54 -8.91
CA LEU A 255 -0.25 4.41 -9.23
C LEU A 255 -0.05 4.13 -10.73
N ARG A 256 0.90 4.85 -11.32
CA ARG A 256 1.54 4.53 -12.59
C ARG A 256 3.05 4.50 -12.38
N TRP A 257 3.72 3.46 -12.89
CA TRP A 257 5.17 3.37 -12.89
C TRP A 257 5.69 3.41 -14.33
N SER A 258 6.46 4.44 -14.64
CA SER A 258 6.99 4.70 -15.99
C SER A 258 8.51 4.72 -16.02
N SER A 259 9.07 4.37 -17.16
CA SER A 259 10.49 4.43 -17.52
C SER A 259 10.63 4.75 -19.01
N SER A 260 11.79 4.50 -19.61
CA SER A 260 12.02 4.70 -21.04
C SER A 260 12.90 3.62 -21.65
N LEU A 261 12.85 3.44 -22.97
CA LEU A 261 13.81 2.62 -23.71
C LEU A 261 15.16 3.33 -23.78
N ILE A 262 16.19 2.71 -23.22
CA ILE A 262 17.58 3.25 -23.23
C ILE A 262 18.48 2.61 -24.28
N HIS A 263 18.05 1.49 -24.85
CA HIS A 263 18.75 0.82 -25.93
C HIS A 263 17.77 -0.01 -26.76
N VAL A 264 17.96 -0.02 -28.09
CA VAL A 264 17.20 -0.87 -29.02
C VAL A 264 18.18 -1.58 -29.95
N ARG A 265 17.98 -2.88 -30.15
CA ARG A 265 18.81 -3.71 -31.02
C ARG A 265 18.02 -4.77 -31.73
N ARG A 266 18.47 -5.13 -32.95
CA ARG A 266 17.96 -6.30 -33.68
C ARG A 266 18.86 -7.50 -33.41
N VAL A 267 18.25 -8.66 -33.32
CA VAL A 267 18.93 -9.96 -33.13
C VAL A 267 18.36 -10.98 -34.12
N PRO A 268 19.17 -11.86 -34.71
CA PRO A 268 18.68 -12.91 -35.59
C PRO A 268 17.95 -13.99 -34.82
N ARG A 269 17.10 -14.76 -35.52
CA ARG A 269 16.50 -15.98 -35.04
C ARG A 269 17.57 -16.91 -34.40
N GLY A 270 17.23 -17.53 -33.27
CA GLY A 270 18.11 -18.43 -32.54
C GLY A 270 19.00 -17.76 -31.52
N THR A 271 18.98 -16.40 -31.41
CA THR A 271 19.73 -15.68 -30.39
C THR A 271 19.08 -15.88 -29.02
N SER A 272 19.86 -16.37 -28.03
CA SER A 272 19.44 -16.50 -26.65
C SER A 272 19.74 -15.23 -25.84
N ILE A 273 18.86 -14.85 -24.91
CA ILE A 273 18.86 -13.56 -24.24
C ILE A 273 19.00 -13.73 -22.72
N GLY A 274 19.87 -12.91 -22.12
CA GLY A 274 20.01 -12.72 -20.67
C GLY A 274 20.65 -13.91 -19.95
N TYR A 275 20.64 -13.84 -18.63
CA TYR A 275 21.19 -14.89 -17.76
C TYR A 275 20.39 -16.19 -17.90
N GLY A 276 21.09 -17.31 -17.95
CA GLY A 276 20.49 -18.63 -18.05
C GLY A 276 19.87 -18.97 -19.41
N TRP A 277 19.90 -18.02 -20.37
CA TRP A 277 19.33 -18.17 -21.72
C TRP A 277 17.87 -18.65 -21.71
N LEU A 278 17.07 -18.18 -20.75
CA LEU A 278 15.70 -18.61 -20.55
C LEU A 278 14.75 -18.22 -21.68
N TRP A 279 15.18 -17.30 -22.56
CA TRP A 279 14.43 -16.92 -23.77
C TRP A 279 15.32 -16.95 -25.00
N THR A 280 14.80 -17.52 -26.09
CA THR A 280 15.48 -17.57 -27.38
C THR A 280 14.58 -17.03 -28.48
N ALA A 281 15.11 -16.12 -29.32
CA ALA A 281 14.39 -15.52 -30.42
C ALA A 281 13.94 -16.57 -31.45
N ARG A 282 12.63 -16.76 -31.63
CA ARG A 282 12.05 -17.71 -32.57
C ARG A 282 12.01 -17.20 -34.01
N ARG A 283 12.21 -15.91 -34.21
CA ARG A 283 12.29 -15.15 -35.46
C ARG A 283 13.34 -14.06 -35.28
N ASP A 284 13.68 -13.36 -36.34
CA ASP A 284 14.44 -12.12 -36.21
C ASP A 284 13.63 -11.19 -35.29
N ALA A 285 14.27 -10.66 -34.27
CA ALA A 285 13.60 -9.93 -33.20
C ALA A 285 14.22 -8.53 -32.99
N MET A 286 13.40 -7.59 -32.60
CA MET A 286 13.80 -6.28 -32.10
C MET A 286 13.61 -6.23 -30.58
N LEU A 287 14.69 -5.96 -29.88
CA LEU A 287 14.72 -5.94 -28.40
C LEU A 287 14.92 -4.53 -27.89
N GLY A 288 14.17 -4.17 -26.85
CA GLY A 288 14.34 -2.96 -26.07
C GLY A 288 14.96 -3.24 -24.71
N LEU A 289 15.82 -2.35 -24.23
CA LEU A 289 16.35 -2.37 -22.86
C LEU A 289 15.71 -1.26 -22.06
N VAL A 290 15.17 -1.63 -20.90
CA VAL A 290 14.53 -0.72 -19.93
C VAL A 290 15.39 -0.70 -18.67
N PRO A 291 15.78 0.48 -18.12
CA PRO A 291 16.63 0.60 -16.93
C PRO A 291 15.81 0.44 -15.63
N VAL A 292 15.15 -0.69 -15.51
CA VAL A 292 14.37 -1.11 -14.34
C VAL A 292 14.60 -2.59 -14.10
N GLY A 293 14.87 -2.95 -12.86
CA GLY A 293 15.11 -4.33 -12.48
C GLY A 293 14.49 -4.73 -11.13
N TYR A 294 14.94 -5.88 -10.59
CA TYR A 294 14.41 -6.34 -9.31
C TYR A 294 14.86 -5.48 -8.11
N ALA A 295 15.95 -4.73 -8.23
CA ALA A 295 16.36 -3.77 -7.19
C ALA A 295 15.41 -2.55 -7.12
N ASP A 296 14.64 -2.30 -8.19
CA ASP A 296 13.57 -1.32 -8.21
C ASP A 296 12.24 -1.88 -7.68
N GLY A 297 12.16 -3.19 -7.50
CA GLY A 297 10.96 -3.88 -7.04
C GLY A 297 10.16 -4.54 -8.16
N TYR A 298 10.65 -4.54 -9.42
CA TYR A 298 9.97 -5.26 -10.50
C TYR A 298 10.04 -6.78 -10.26
N PRO A 299 8.94 -7.54 -10.42
CA PRO A 299 8.90 -8.93 -10.02
C PRO A 299 9.78 -9.82 -10.93
N THR A 300 10.51 -10.74 -10.31
CA THR A 300 11.17 -11.84 -10.99
C THR A 300 10.25 -13.07 -11.01
N LEU A 301 10.44 -13.95 -11.97
CA LEU A 301 9.85 -15.29 -11.92
C LEU A 301 10.69 -16.17 -10.97
N ARG A 302 10.07 -17.17 -10.36
CA ARG A 302 10.83 -18.20 -9.64
C ARG A 302 11.66 -19.01 -10.63
N ASP A 303 12.87 -19.35 -10.25
CA ASP A 303 13.74 -20.24 -11.01
C ASP A 303 12.99 -21.52 -11.40
N GLY A 304 13.01 -21.89 -12.67
CA GLY A 304 12.33 -23.08 -13.20
C GLY A 304 10.88 -22.88 -13.66
N SER A 305 10.29 -21.71 -13.50
CA SER A 305 9.09 -21.38 -14.27
C SER A 305 9.51 -21.21 -15.73
N PRO A 306 8.97 -22.00 -16.68
CA PRO A 306 9.26 -21.76 -18.09
C PRO A 306 8.82 -20.33 -18.38
N ASP A 307 9.74 -19.55 -18.92
CA ASP A 307 9.38 -18.30 -19.59
C ASP A 307 8.65 -18.76 -20.86
N ASP A 308 7.36 -18.99 -20.68
CA ASP A 308 6.53 -19.51 -21.74
C ASP A 308 6.53 -18.51 -22.87
N SER A 309 7.30 -18.82 -23.88
CA SER A 309 7.29 -18.16 -25.17
C SER A 309 5.90 -18.11 -25.84
N ALA A 310 4.89 -18.67 -25.21
CA ALA A 310 3.46 -18.61 -25.57
C ALA A 310 2.60 -17.86 -24.55
N GLY A 311 3.13 -17.51 -23.34
CA GLY A 311 2.40 -16.84 -22.28
C GLY A 311 3.30 -15.99 -21.40
N ALA A 312 3.91 -14.92 -21.95
CA ALA A 312 4.69 -13.99 -21.15
C ALA A 312 3.90 -13.58 -19.90
N THR A 313 4.48 -13.82 -18.75
CA THR A 313 3.83 -13.53 -17.45
C THR A 313 3.90 -12.05 -17.10
N ARG A 314 4.84 -11.31 -17.72
CA ARG A 314 5.10 -9.91 -17.46
C ARG A 314 5.08 -9.12 -18.77
N TRP A 315 4.40 -8.01 -18.75
CA TRP A 315 4.23 -7.13 -19.89
C TRP A 315 4.47 -5.69 -19.47
N VAL A 316 4.89 -4.89 -20.42
CA VAL A 316 4.95 -3.44 -20.31
C VAL A 316 4.15 -2.82 -21.45
N ARG A 317 3.78 -1.55 -21.31
CA ARG A 317 3.19 -0.78 -22.42
C ARG A 317 4.24 0.18 -22.95
N ILE A 318 4.47 0.16 -24.25
CA ILE A 318 5.34 1.09 -24.97
C ILE A 318 4.47 2.23 -25.48
N VAL A 319 4.86 3.47 -25.20
CA VAL A 319 4.12 4.66 -25.57
C VAL A 319 5.04 5.63 -26.35
N ALA A 320 4.56 6.11 -27.50
CA ALA A 320 5.28 7.06 -28.32
C ALA A 320 4.29 8.07 -28.93
N GLY A 321 4.13 9.22 -28.26
CA GLY A 321 3.12 10.21 -28.61
C GLY A 321 1.70 9.69 -28.38
N ASP A 322 0.91 9.60 -29.43
CA ASP A 322 -0.46 9.07 -29.44
C ASP A 322 -0.56 7.57 -29.75
N ARG A 323 0.58 6.91 -29.99
CA ARG A 323 0.65 5.48 -30.33
C ARG A 323 1.11 4.69 -29.12
N GLU A 324 0.48 3.53 -28.90
CA GLU A 324 0.84 2.63 -27.82
C GLU A 324 0.65 1.16 -28.22
N ALA A 325 1.42 0.29 -27.60
CA ALA A 325 1.25 -1.16 -27.70
C ALA A 325 1.87 -1.87 -26.50
N GLU A 326 1.40 -3.08 -26.22
CA GLU A 326 1.98 -3.92 -25.19
C GLU A 326 3.16 -4.74 -25.71
N ALA A 327 4.20 -4.86 -24.91
CA ALA A 327 5.42 -5.62 -25.19
C ALA A 327 5.70 -6.61 -24.06
N PRO A 328 5.98 -7.89 -24.38
CA PRO A 328 6.34 -8.88 -23.36
C PRO A 328 7.76 -8.60 -22.83
N VAL A 329 7.93 -8.77 -21.53
CA VAL A 329 9.26 -8.84 -20.91
C VAL A 329 9.86 -10.20 -21.22
N VAL A 330 11.08 -10.22 -21.79
CA VAL A 330 11.76 -11.43 -22.25
C VAL A 330 13.05 -11.67 -21.50
N GLY A 331 13.37 -12.94 -21.27
CA GLY A 331 14.54 -13.35 -20.49
C GLY A 331 14.46 -12.96 -19.01
N THR A 332 15.56 -13.11 -18.32
CA THR A 332 15.66 -12.84 -16.89
C THR A 332 15.61 -11.34 -16.60
N VAL A 333 14.80 -10.90 -15.63
CA VAL A 333 14.90 -9.55 -15.06
C VAL A 333 16.18 -9.47 -14.25
N ASN A 334 17.04 -8.52 -14.61
CA ASN A 334 18.31 -8.29 -13.94
C ASN A 334 18.14 -7.33 -12.74
N MET A 335 19.24 -7.03 -12.05
CA MET A 335 19.21 -6.13 -10.90
C MET A 335 18.62 -4.75 -11.25
N ASP A 336 19.10 -4.13 -12.32
CA ASP A 336 18.80 -2.75 -12.69
C ASP A 336 18.20 -2.60 -14.10
N GLN A 337 17.91 -3.71 -14.80
CA GLN A 337 17.41 -3.65 -16.16
C GLN A 337 16.63 -4.91 -16.58
N LEU A 338 15.72 -4.73 -17.52
CA LEU A 338 14.97 -5.81 -18.17
C LEU A 338 14.94 -5.60 -19.69
N CYS A 339 14.72 -6.70 -20.43
CA CYS A 339 14.55 -6.70 -21.88
C CYS A 339 13.08 -6.89 -22.24
N VAL A 340 12.63 -6.23 -23.31
CA VAL A 340 11.30 -6.36 -23.90
C VAL A 340 11.39 -6.74 -25.37
N ASP A 341 10.48 -7.57 -25.85
CA ASP A 341 10.36 -7.88 -27.29
C ASP A 341 9.49 -6.81 -27.98
N LEU A 342 10.13 -6.02 -28.82
CA LEU A 342 9.51 -4.93 -29.60
C LEU A 342 9.15 -5.36 -31.02
N THR A 343 9.29 -6.66 -31.37
CA THR A 343 9.08 -7.18 -32.71
C THR A 343 7.62 -6.99 -33.15
N GLY A 344 7.42 -6.28 -34.26
CA GLY A 344 6.10 -5.94 -34.81
C GLY A 344 5.55 -4.61 -34.26
N LEU A 345 6.30 -3.91 -33.40
CA LEU A 345 5.91 -2.61 -32.85
C LEU A 345 6.56 -1.41 -33.60
N GLU A 346 7.14 -1.65 -34.76
CA GLU A 346 7.81 -0.62 -35.57
C GLU A 346 6.87 0.57 -35.86
N HIS A 347 5.58 0.31 -36.01
CA HIS A 347 4.58 1.35 -36.27
C HIS A 347 4.37 2.28 -35.05
N VAL A 348 4.51 1.76 -33.82
CA VAL A 348 4.45 2.55 -32.59
C VAL A 348 5.72 3.42 -32.49
N LEU A 349 6.87 2.83 -32.77
CA LEU A 349 8.19 3.43 -32.60
C LEU A 349 8.63 4.33 -33.77
N ALA A 350 7.83 4.39 -34.83
CA ALA A 350 8.16 5.18 -36.04
C ALA A 350 8.36 6.66 -35.70
N GLY A 351 9.47 7.23 -36.20
CA GLY A 351 9.86 8.64 -35.96
C GLY A 351 10.72 8.86 -34.72
N LEU A 352 10.90 7.83 -33.86
CA LEU A 352 11.84 7.92 -32.75
C LEU A 352 13.27 7.57 -33.18
N PRO A 353 14.30 8.14 -32.52
CA PRO A 353 15.70 7.86 -32.80
C PRO A 353 16.00 6.35 -32.62
N ASN A 354 16.94 5.85 -33.46
CA ASN A 354 17.46 4.48 -33.37
C ASN A 354 16.38 3.39 -33.21
N GLY A 355 15.21 3.58 -33.86
CA GLY A 355 14.14 2.59 -33.88
C GLY A 355 13.37 2.48 -32.55
N GLY A 356 13.33 3.56 -31.77
CA GLY A 356 12.50 3.60 -30.54
C GLY A 356 13.22 4.08 -29.29
N LEU A 357 14.49 4.51 -29.41
CA LEU A 357 15.22 5.06 -28.27
C LEU A 357 14.46 6.26 -27.66
N GLY A 358 14.24 6.21 -26.34
CA GLY A 358 13.53 7.24 -25.61
C GLY A 358 11.99 7.10 -25.64
N ALA A 359 11.44 6.02 -26.23
CA ALA A 359 10.02 5.72 -26.07
C ALA A 359 9.69 5.51 -24.59
N ASP A 360 8.54 6.00 -24.14
CA ASP A 360 8.08 5.78 -22.79
C ASP A 360 7.69 4.31 -22.60
N VAL A 361 8.00 3.77 -21.42
CA VAL A 361 7.68 2.41 -21.01
C VAL A 361 6.88 2.46 -19.75
N GLU A 362 5.61 2.08 -19.80
CA GLU A 362 4.76 1.95 -18.62
C GLU A 362 4.88 0.53 -18.07
N LEU A 363 5.50 0.41 -16.89
CA LEU A 363 5.71 -0.86 -16.20
C LEU A 363 4.48 -1.30 -15.43
N TYR A 364 3.84 -0.36 -14.72
CA TYR A 364 2.53 -0.54 -14.09
C TYR A 364 1.59 0.56 -14.59
N GLY A 365 0.51 0.14 -15.23
CA GLY A 365 -0.51 1.03 -15.78
C GLY A 365 -1.78 1.09 -14.92
N THR A 366 -2.66 1.99 -15.31
CA THR A 366 -3.96 2.18 -14.66
C THR A 366 -5.12 1.54 -15.42
N ASP A 367 -4.88 1.08 -16.65
CA ASP A 367 -5.86 0.34 -17.45
C ASP A 367 -6.03 -1.09 -16.91
N ARG A 368 -7.23 -1.38 -16.38
CA ARG A 368 -7.55 -2.68 -15.76
C ARG A 368 -7.56 -3.86 -16.73
N THR A 369 -7.71 -3.58 -18.03
CA THR A 369 -7.74 -4.60 -19.09
C THR A 369 -6.35 -4.94 -19.60
N ALA A 370 -5.37 -4.08 -19.34
CA ALA A 370 -4.01 -4.23 -19.82
C ALA A 370 -3.21 -5.30 -19.07
N HIS A 371 -2.27 -5.89 -19.78
CA HIS A 371 -1.37 -6.90 -19.20
C HIS A 371 -0.41 -6.34 -18.15
N ASN A 372 -0.05 -5.05 -18.28
CA ASN A 372 0.82 -4.34 -17.33
C ASN A 372 0.04 -3.74 -16.13
N TYR A 373 -1.24 -4.06 -15.98
CA TYR A 373 -1.98 -3.67 -14.79
C TYR A 373 -1.44 -4.42 -13.56
N LEU A 374 -1.09 -3.70 -12.49
CA LEU A 374 -0.39 -4.25 -11.33
C LEU A 374 -1.08 -5.50 -10.73
N PRO A 375 -2.42 -5.55 -10.52
CA PRO A 375 -3.08 -6.77 -10.06
C PRO A 375 -3.00 -7.94 -11.06
N THR A 376 -2.96 -7.66 -12.36
CA THR A 376 -2.77 -8.69 -13.40
C THR A 376 -1.37 -9.28 -13.32
N ILE A 377 -0.34 -8.44 -13.18
CA ILE A 377 1.05 -8.90 -12.97
C ILE A 377 1.16 -9.69 -11.66
N ALA A 378 0.57 -9.19 -10.58
CA ALA A 378 0.57 -9.88 -9.28
C ALA A 378 0.02 -11.31 -9.41
N ARG A 379 -1.13 -11.47 -10.03
CA ARG A 379 -1.76 -12.79 -10.26
C ARG A 379 -0.88 -13.72 -11.10
N ARG A 380 -0.30 -13.21 -12.18
CA ARG A 380 0.56 -13.98 -13.09
C ARG A 380 1.89 -14.38 -12.45
N THR A 381 2.40 -13.60 -11.52
CA THR A 381 3.65 -13.88 -10.80
C THR A 381 3.44 -14.61 -9.47
N GLY A 382 2.20 -14.95 -9.12
CA GLY A 382 1.86 -15.59 -7.84
C GLY A 382 2.05 -14.70 -6.62
N LEU A 383 2.12 -13.38 -6.83
CA LEU A 383 2.26 -12.37 -5.77
C LEU A 383 0.90 -11.71 -5.48
N ARG A 384 0.88 -10.88 -4.44
CA ARG A 384 -0.27 -10.04 -4.11
C ARG A 384 0.00 -8.60 -4.53
N PRO A 385 -1.03 -7.81 -4.89
CA PRO A 385 -0.86 -6.38 -5.18
C PRO A 385 -0.12 -5.61 -4.08
N TYR A 386 -0.39 -5.91 -2.81
CA TYR A 386 0.33 -5.33 -1.66
C TYR A 386 1.84 -5.60 -1.69
N GLU A 387 2.24 -6.82 -2.08
CA GLU A 387 3.66 -7.21 -2.13
C GLU A 387 4.39 -6.44 -3.21
N LEU A 388 3.76 -6.25 -4.38
CA LEU A 388 4.35 -5.46 -5.46
C LEU A 388 4.48 -3.99 -5.07
N LEU A 389 3.46 -3.40 -4.41
CA LEU A 389 3.54 -2.03 -3.92
C LEU A 389 4.67 -1.84 -2.90
N CYS A 390 4.73 -2.71 -1.88
CA CYS A 390 5.73 -2.60 -0.81
C CYS A 390 7.16 -2.92 -1.27
N ARG A 391 7.33 -3.55 -2.44
CA ARG A 391 8.64 -3.81 -3.06
C ARG A 391 9.19 -2.62 -3.83
N LEU A 392 8.37 -1.63 -4.17
CA LEU A 392 8.83 -0.45 -4.91
C LEU A 392 9.95 0.25 -4.15
N SER A 393 11.14 0.25 -4.74
CA SER A 393 12.36 0.78 -4.10
C SER A 393 12.22 2.27 -3.79
N ALA A 394 12.69 2.69 -2.61
CA ALA A 394 12.73 4.10 -2.22
C ALA A 394 13.58 4.98 -3.15
N ARG A 395 14.47 4.38 -3.95
CA ARG A 395 15.31 5.10 -4.92
C ARG A 395 14.51 5.68 -6.10
N ILE A 396 13.32 5.13 -6.39
CA ILE A 396 12.49 5.63 -7.49
C ILE A 396 11.74 6.88 -7.00
N PRO A 397 11.82 8.02 -7.69
CA PRO A 397 11.05 9.22 -7.35
C PRO A 397 9.54 8.98 -7.37
N ARG A 398 8.83 9.51 -6.35
CA ARG A 398 7.35 9.52 -6.31
C ARG A 398 6.87 10.93 -6.56
N VAL A 399 6.06 11.10 -7.60
CA VAL A 399 5.51 12.39 -8.03
C VAL A 399 4.00 12.36 -7.85
N ALA A 400 3.47 13.32 -7.08
CA ALA A 400 2.03 13.51 -7.00
C ALA A 400 1.55 14.24 -8.25
N VAL A 401 0.47 13.75 -8.86
CA VAL A 401 -0.19 14.37 -10.00
C VAL A 401 -1.67 14.58 -9.69
N GLU A 402 -2.25 15.64 -10.23
CA GLU A 402 -3.69 15.90 -10.19
C GLU A 402 -4.24 15.63 -11.59
N SER A 403 -5.27 14.79 -11.71
CA SER A 403 -5.82 14.38 -13.02
C SER A 403 -6.45 15.53 -13.79
N SER A 404 -6.85 16.60 -13.10
CA SER A 404 -7.50 17.79 -13.68
C SER A 404 -6.53 18.87 -14.17
N GLY A 405 -5.21 18.67 -14.00
CA GLY A 405 -4.18 19.60 -14.43
C GLY A 405 -3.40 19.12 -15.65
N PRO A 406 -2.82 20.02 -16.46
CA PRO A 406 -1.82 19.61 -17.42
C PRO A 406 -0.72 18.87 -16.66
N ILE A 407 -0.18 17.77 -17.23
CA ILE A 407 0.89 16.97 -16.61
C ILE A 407 1.92 17.93 -16.02
N ALA A 408 1.89 18.10 -14.70
CA ALA A 408 2.75 19.05 -14.01
C ALA A 408 4.19 18.61 -14.26
N ARG A 409 4.93 19.39 -15.04
CA ARG A 409 6.37 19.23 -15.16
C ARG A 409 6.96 19.38 -13.78
N VAL A 410 7.67 18.35 -13.34
CA VAL A 410 8.27 18.23 -12.03
C VAL A 410 9.16 19.44 -11.73
N GLU A 411 8.71 20.34 -10.87
CA GLU A 411 9.62 21.26 -10.18
C GLU A 411 10.31 20.46 -9.07
N GLN A 412 11.59 20.21 -9.25
CA GLN A 412 12.44 19.55 -8.28
C GLN A 412 12.63 20.48 -7.07
N ALA A 413 12.10 20.09 -5.90
CA ALA A 413 12.66 20.54 -4.64
C ALA A 413 14.03 19.87 -4.47
N ALA A 414 15.10 20.59 -4.76
CA ALA A 414 16.45 20.13 -4.51
C ALA A 414 16.62 19.79 -3.02
N PRO A 415 17.23 18.64 -2.67
CA PRO A 415 17.58 18.36 -1.28
C PRO A 415 18.62 19.42 -0.84
N ARG A 416 18.30 20.19 0.19
CA ARG A 416 19.28 21.04 0.88
C ARG A 416 20.31 20.09 1.51
N MET A 417 21.44 19.91 0.85
CA MET A 417 22.64 19.36 1.49
C MET A 417 23.02 20.29 2.65
N ALA A 418 22.81 19.81 3.87
CA ALA A 418 23.43 20.40 5.04
C ALA A 418 24.95 20.31 4.84
N ARG A 419 25.61 21.44 4.59
CA ARG A 419 27.08 21.55 4.64
C ARG A 419 27.49 21.22 6.06
N ARG A 420 28.02 20.03 6.27
CA ARG A 420 28.82 19.74 7.47
C ARG A 420 30.09 20.60 7.37
N ALA A 421 30.23 21.54 8.29
CA ALA A 421 31.48 22.19 8.51
C ALA A 421 32.51 21.14 8.93
N SER A 422 33.61 21.03 8.20
CA SER A 422 34.75 20.25 8.63
C SER A 422 35.34 20.91 9.88
N PRO A 423 35.65 20.16 10.96
CA PRO A 423 36.50 20.70 12.02
C PRO A 423 37.93 20.67 11.51
N ASP A 424 38.57 21.82 11.57
CA ASP A 424 40.02 21.95 11.41
C ASP A 424 40.74 21.04 12.41
N LEU A 425 41.62 20.20 11.90
CA LEU A 425 42.59 19.46 12.71
C LEU A 425 43.89 20.26 12.78
N PRO A 426 44.55 20.28 13.94
CA PRO A 426 45.79 21.05 14.19
C PRO A 426 47.00 20.53 13.43
#